data_c404f5d1853c37f123a995cabefc4de8
#
_entry.id   c404f5d1853c37f123a995cabefc4de8
#
_cell.length_a   1.000
_cell.length_b   1.000
_cell.length_c   1.000
_cell.angle_alpha   90.00
_cell.angle_beta   90.00
_cell.angle_gamma   90.00
#
_symmetry.space_group_name_H-M   'P 1'
#
loop_
_entity.id
_entity.type
_entity.pdbx_description
1 polymer ?
#
loop_
_entity_poly.entity_id
_entity_poly.type
_entity_poly.pdbx_seq_one_letter_code
_entity_poly.pdbx_strand_id
1 'polypeptide(L)'
;DEFQIFRFSDFQIQIDSQILRFSDLNKDENFKLIKDVSVAQFDMDKITFPLKLRHWRKGDKFKPLGMKGSKLLSDFFNDLGFTAYQKRNVWIMEDAKGLILWVVGYRINDKVKILDSTRVIFQCDIKAQ
;
A
#
# COMPACT_ATOMS: atom_id res chain seq x y z
N ASP A 1 2.53 -3.31 -19.86
CA ASP A 1 2.36 -3.79 -18.48
C ASP A 1 0.95 -3.53 -17.98
N GLU A 2 0.43 -4.47 -17.24
CA GLU A 2 -0.90 -4.31 -16.65
C GLU A 2 -0.87 -3.35 -15.48
N PHE A 3 -1.89 -2.52 -15.40
CA PHE A 3 -2.11 -1.67 -14.25
C PHE A 3 -3.58 -1.29 -14.16
N GLN A 4 -4.00 -0.84 -12.97
CA GLN A 4 -5.34 -0.31 -12.75
C GLN A 4 -5.24 1.04 -12.04
N ILE A 5 -6.04 2.01 -12.51
CA ILE A 5 -6.15 3.31 -11.87
C ILE A 5 -7.49 3.34 -11.16
N PHE A 6 -7.50 3.79 -9.92
CA PHE A 6 -8.73 3.82 -9.14
C PHE A 6 -8.79 5.06 -8.25
N ARG A 7 -10.02 5.40 -7.86
CA ARG A 7 -10.33 6.52 -6.97
C ARG A 7 -10.97 6.00 -5.70
N PHE A 8 -10.96 6.83 -4.68
CA PHE A 8 -11.58 6.46 -3.41
C PHE A 8 -13.04 6.05 -3.60
N SER A 9 -13.77 6.73 -4.53
CA SER A 9 -15.18 6.45 -4.80
C SER A 9 -15.47 5.08 -5.41
N ASP A 10 -14.43 4.34 -5.84
CA ASP A 10 -14.62 3.01 -6.41
C ASP A 10 -14.95 1.95 -5.37
N PHE A 11 -14.67 2.20 -4.09
CA PHE A 11 -14.93 1.35 -2.93
C PHE A 11 -14.19 0.02 -2.95
N GLN A 12 -14.12 -0.65 -4.09
CA GLN A 12 -13.39 -1.91 -4.22
C GLN A 12 -12.99 -2.13 -5.67
N ILE A 13 -11.90 -2.87 -5.84
CA ILE A 13 -11.45 -3.34 -7.15
C ILE A 13 -11.01 -4.78 -7.02
N GLN A 14 -11.07 -5.51 -8.13
CA GLN A 14 -10.59 -6.88 -8.18
C GLN A 14 -9.18 -6.91 -8.74
N ILE A 15 -8.29 -7.64 -8.07
CA ILE A 15 -6.94 -7.89 -8.53
C ILE A 15 -6.69 -9.40 -8.42
N ASP A 16 -6.45 -10.04 -9.56
CA ASP A 16 -6.28 -11.49 -9.64
C ASP A 16 -7.49 -12.20 -8.99
N SER A 17 -7.26 -13.08 -8.02
CA SER A 17 -8.32 -13.79 -7.31
C SER A 17 -8.72 -13.11 -6.00
N GLN A 18 -8.36 -11.83 -5.84
CA GLN A 18 -8.57 -11.10 -4.59
C GLN A 18 -9.40 -9.85 -4.84
N ILE A 19 -10.03 -9.36 -3.79
CA ILE A 19 -10.75 -8.08 -3.79
C ILE A 19 -10.01 -7.14 -2.85
N LEU A 20 -9.69 -5.96 -3.35
CA LEU A 20 -9.13 -4.88 -2.55
C LEU A 20 -10.25 -3.90 -2.24
N ARG A 21 -10.54 -3.72 -0.96
CA ARG A 21 -11.60 -2.83 -0.49
C ARG A 21 -11.03 -1.58 0.16
N PHE A 22 -11.76 -0.47 -0.01
CA PHE A 22 -11.33 0.84 0.48
C PHE A 22 -12.37 1.38 1.45
N SER A 23 -11.89 2.04 2.48
CA SER A 23 -12.74 2.75 3.44
C SER A 23 -11.98 3.91 4.04
N ASP A 24 -12.69 4.83 4.64
CA ASP A 24 -12.08 5.90 5.42
C ASP A 24 -12.63 5.85 6.84
N LEU A 25 -11.79 6.25 7.78
CA LEU A 25 -12.11 6.25 9.20
C LEU A 25 -11.66 7.56 9.80
N ASN A 26 -12.45 8.11 10.69
CA ASN A 26 -11.97 9.20 11.53
C ASN A 26 -11.09 8.63 12.63
N LYS A 27 -9.91 9.21 12.82
CA LYS A 27 -9.03 8.79 13.89
C LYS A 27 -9.47 9.49 15.18
N ASP A 28 -10.09 8.74 16.05
CA ASP A 28 -10.52 9.22 17.36
C ASP A 28 -9.72 8.52 18.47
N GLU A 29 -10.06 8.79 19.72
CA GLU A 29 -9.37 8.22 20.88
C GLU A 29 -9.49 6.69 20.98
N ASN A 30 -10.50 6.12 20.34
CA ASN A 30 -10.72 4.68 20.35
C ASN A 30 -10.03 3.95 19.20
N PHE A 31 -9.38 4.70 18.29
CA PHE A 31 -8.71 4.10 17.14
C PHE A 31 -7.56 3.22 17.58
N LYS A 32 -7.46 2.04 16.97
CA LYS A 32 -6.32 1.13 17.16
C LYS A 32 -5.80 0.68 15.81
N LEU A 33 -4.48 0.70 15.65
CA LEU A 33 -3.83 0.17 14.45
C LEU A 33 -4.12 -1.32 14.32
N ILE A 34 -4.40 -1.73 13.09
CA ILE A 34 -4.58 -3.14 12.74
C ILE A 34 -3.21 -3.68 12.32
N LYS A 35 -2.73 -4.71 13.02
CA LYS A 35 -1.45 -5.35 12.72
C LYS A 35 -1.68 -6.61 11.90
N ASP A 36 -2.06 -6.43 10.65
CA ASP A 36 -2.31 -7.51 9.71
C ASP A 36 -1.79 -7.06 8.35
N VAL A 37 -0.93 -7.85 7.72
CA VAL A 37 -0.34 -7.49 6.44
C VAL A 37 -1.35 -7.37 5.30
N SER A 38 -2.54 -7.95 5.47
CA SER A 38 -3.63 -7.81 4.50
C SER A 38 -4.39 -6.50 4.62
N VAL A 39 -4.09 -5.69 5.66
CA VAL A 39 -4.75 -4.41 5.91
C VAL A 39 -3.70 -3.31 5.95
N ALA A 40 -3.89 -2.30 5.12
CA ALA A 40 -3.03 -1.11 5.11
C ALA A 40 -3.82 0.09 5.59
N GLN A 41 -3.25 0.84 6.52
CA GLN A 41 -3.85 2.06 7.06
C GLN A 41 -2.89 3.22 6.86
N PHE A 42 -3.39 4.26 6.20
CA PHE A 42 -2.58 5.41 5.79
C PHE A 42 -3.18 6.71 6.32
N ASP A 43 -2.33 7.70 6.48
CA ASP A 43 -2.76 9.07 6.71
C ASP A 43 -3.36 9.60 5.41
N MET A 44 -4.67 9.80 5.36
CA MET A 44 -5.39 10.24 4.16
C MET A 44 -4.81 11.53 3.58
N ASP A 45 -4.37 12.46 4.43
CA ASP A 45 -3.86 13.76 3.99
C ASP A 45 -2.53 13.66 3.23
N LYS A 46 -1.84 12.52 3.33
CA LYS A 46 -0.54 12.32 2.68
C LYS A 46 -0.63 11.61 1.35
N ILE A 47 -1.84 11.31 0.89
CA ILE A 47 -2.07 10.53 -0.33
C ILE A 47 -2.73 11.42 -1.37
N THR A 48 -2.25 11.34 -2.61
CA THR A 48 -2.83 12.07 -3.74
C THR A 48 -3.52 11.08 -4.67
N PHE A 49 -4.84 11.20 -4.78
CA PHE A 49 -5.64 10.38 -5.68
C PHE A 49 -5.60 10.94 -7.10
N PRO A 50 -5.80 10.14 -8.15
CA PRO A 50 -6.14 8.72 -8.10
C PRO A 50 -4.94 7.85 -7.78
N LEU A 51 -5.22 6.63 -7.32
CA LEU A 51 -4.18 5.64 -7.01
C LEU A 51 -4.03 4.68 -8.19
N LYS A 52 -2.87 4.04 -8.25
CA LYS A 52 -2.55 3.09 -9.30
C LYS A 52 -2.03 1.80 -8.67
N LEU A 53 -2.55 0.68 -9.14
CA LEU A 53 -1.99 -0.64 -8.85
C LEU A 53 -1.23 -1.10 -10.07
N ARG A 54 0.01 -1.51 -9.88
CA ARG A 54 0.87 -2.00 -10.94
C ARG A 54 1.88 -2.99 -10.38
N HIS A 55 2.58 -3.66 -11.29
CA HIS A 55 3.73 -4.47 -10.89
C HIS A 55 4.97 -3.58 -10.78
N TRP A 56 5.95 -4.05 -10.00
CA TRP A 56 7.16 -3.27 -9.76
C TRP A 56 8.05 -3.23 -11.00
N ARG A 57 8.90 -2.22 -11.05
CA ARG A 57 9.87 -2.02 -12.13
C ARG A 57 11.24 -1.80 -11.51
N LYS A 58 12.28 -2.14 -12.27
CA LYS A 58 13.64 -1.89 -11.86
C LYS A 58 13.80 -0.39 -11.54
N GLY A 59 14.44 -0.10 -10.40
CA GLY A 59 14.62 1.26 -9.94
C GLY A 59 13.56 1.74 -8.95
N ASP A 60 12.45 1.03 -8.82
CA ASP A 60 11.45 1.36 -7.80
C ASP A 60 12.07 1.31 -6.42
N LYS A 61 11.74 2.31 -5.60
CA LYS A 61 12.18 2.35 -4.22
C LYS A 61 11.13 2.99 -3.33
N PHE A 62 11.19 2.67 -2.05
CA PHE A 62 10.31 3.26 -1.05
C PHE A 62 11.00 3.20 0.30
N LYS A 63 10.40 3.82 1.30
CA LYS A 63 10.88 3.76 2.67
C LYS A 63 9.98 2.78 3.43
N PRO A 64 10.41 1.53 3.65
CA PRO A 64 9.57 0.56 4.36
C PRO A 64 9.24 1.05 5.77
N LEU A 65 8.00 0.79 6.21
CA LEU A 65 7.55 1.19 7.55
C LEU A 65 8.56 0.73 8.61
N GLY A 66 8.96 1.64 9.47
CA GLY A 66 9.91 1.37 10.54
C GLY A 66 11.37 1.51 10.15
N MET A 67 11.68 1.74 8.88
CA MET A 67 13.06 1.94 8.43
C MET A 67 13.38 3.41 8.27
N LYS A 68 14.65 3.77 8.43
CA LYS A 68 15.08 5.17 8.38
C LYS A 68 15.35 5.68 6.98
N GLY A 69 15.66 4.82 6.04
CA GLY A 69 16.04 5.21 4.70
C GLY A 69 15.25 4.51 3.63
N SER A 70 15.38 4.99 2.40
CA SER A 70 14.77 4.36 1.24
C SER A 70 15.51 3.08 0.87
N LYS A 71 14.78 2.13 0.29
CA LYS A 71 15.30 0.85 -0.14
C LYS A 71 14.77 0.52 -1.52
N LEU A 72 15.61 -0.01 -2.39
CA LEU A 72 15.14 -0.53 -3.67
C LEU A 72 14.19 -1.70 -3.42
N LEU A 73 13.11 -1.77 -4.20
CA LEU A 73 12.17 -2.89 -4.08
C LEU A 73 12.85 -4.22 -4.35
N SER A 74 13.78 -4.26 -5.30
CA SER A 74 14.54 -5.49 -5.57
C SER A 74 15.27 -5.99 -4.32
N ASP A 75 15.88 -5.09 -3.56
CA ASP A 75 16.57 -5.46 -2.31
C ASP A 75 15.56 -5.87 -1.23
N PHE A 76 14.45 -5.15 -1.15
CA PHE A 76 13.39 -5.47 -0.20
C PHE A 76 12.84 -6.89 -0.45
N PHE A 77 12.61 -7.25 -1.71
CA PHE A 77 12.13 -8.60 -2.05
C PHE A 77 13.17 -9.68 -1.75
N ASN A 78 14.43 -9.38 -2.01
CA ASN A 78 15.51 -10.31 -1.67
C ASN A 78 15.60 -10.54 -0.16
N ASP A 79 15.45 -9.49 0.63
CA ASP A 79 15.45 -9.60 2.10
C ASP A 79 14.26 -10.44 2.60
N LEU A 80 13.12 -10.36 1.91
CA LEU A 80 11.94 -11.18 2.24
C LEU A 80 12.05 -12.62 1.73
N GLY A 81 13.07 -12.93 0.93
CA GLY A 81 13.24 -14.26 0.36
C GLY A 81 12.25 -14.56 -0.76
N PHE A 82 11.84 -13.57 -1.52
CA PHE A 82 10.88 -13.76 -2.61
C PHE A 82 11.43 -14.71 -3.68
N THR A 83 10.56 -15.61 -4.13
CA THR A 83 10.81 -16.41 -5.34
C THR A 83 10.61 -15.53 -6.57
N ALA A 84 11.06 -16.02 -7.74
CA ALA A 84 10.80 -15.33 -9.00
C ALA A 84 9.30 -15.17 -9.25
N TYR A 85 8.50 -16.18 -8.88
CA TYR A 85 7.05 -16.13 -8.98
C TYR A 85 6.46 -14.99 -8.14
N GLN A 86 6.89 -14.88 -6.89
CA GLN A 86 6.42 -13.81 -6.01
C GLN A 86 6.79 -12.44 -6.54
N LYS A 87 8.01 -12.29 -7.08
CA LYS A 87 8.44 -11.01 -7.67
C LYS A 87 7.57 -10.60 -8.85
N ARG A 88 7.18 -11.56 -9.70
CA ARG A 88 6.34 -11.27 -10.86
C ARG A 88 4.92 -10.91 -10.51
N ASN A 89 4.40 -11.41 -9.40
CA ASN A 89 2.98 -11.32 -9.09
C ASN A 89 2.63 -10.31 -7.99
N VAL A 90 3.62 -9.78 -7.28
CA VAL A 90 3.36 -8.79 -6.24
C VAL A 90 2.85 -7.48 -6.85
N TRP A 91 1.83 -6.92 -6.22
CA TRP A 91 1.25 -5.65 -6.65
C TRP A 91 1.83 -4.50 -5.84
N ILE A 92 2.00 -3.36 -6.50
CA ILE A 92 2.47 -2.12 -5.91
C ILE A 92 1.36 -1.09 -6.04
N MET A 93 1.06 -0.41 -4.95
CA MET A 93 0.11 0.70 -4.95
C MET A 93 0.89 2.01 -4.90
N GLU A 94 0.69 2.86 -5.90
CA GLU A 94 1.31 4.19 -5.90
C GLU A 94 0.25 5.28 -6.02
N ASP A 95 0.55 6.48 -5.54
CA ASP A 95 -0.35 7.60 -5.64
C ASP A 95 -0.10 8.39 -6.95
N ALA A 96 -0.89 9.45 -7.14
CA ALA A 96 -0.83 10.24 -8.37
C ALA A 96 0.51 10.97 -8.54
N LYS A 97 1.28 11.13 -7.48
CA LYS A 97 2.62 11.75 -7.53
C LYS A 97 3.73 10.73 -7.73
N GLY A 98 3.40 9.46 -7.87
CA GLY A 98 4.38 8.40 -8.07
C GLY A 98 4.99 7.86 -6.77
N LEU A 99 4.46 8.24 -5.61
CA LEU A 99 4.93 7.71 -4.34
C LEU A 99 4.37 6.30 -4.16
N ILE A 100 5.25 5.33 -3.92
CA ILE A 100 4.82 3.96 -3.62
C ILE A 100 4.30 3.95 -2.18
N LEU A 101 3.01 3.63 -2.03
CA LEU A 101 2.34 3.64 -0.75
C LEU A 101 2.41 2.29 -0.05
N TRP A 102 2.33 1.22 -0.82
CA TRP A 102 2.16 -0.12 -0.26
C TRP A 102 2.69 -1.18 -1.21
N VAL A 103 3.54 -2.06 -0.70
CA VAL A 103 3.83 -3.34 -1.33
C VAL A 103 2.70 -4.24 -0.86
N VAL A 104 1.71 -4.45 -1.72
CA VAL A 104 0.41 -5.00 -1.34
C VAL A 104 0.54 -6.37 -0.68
N GLY A 105 0.04 -6.47 0.56
CA GLY A 105 0.14 -7.68 1.36
C GLY A 105 1.42 -7.81 2.16
N TYR A 106 2.33 -6.84 2.10
CA TYR A 106 3.63 -6.94 2.78
C TYR A 106 3.96 -5.75 3.66
N ARG A 107 4.12 -4.54 3.09
CA ARG A 107 4.52 -3.39 3.91
C ARG A 107 4.15 -2.05 3.28
N ILE A 108 3.72 -1.12 4.11
CA ILE A 108 3.42 0.26 3.67
C ILE A 108 4.70 1.11 3.68
N ASN A 109 4.61 2.26 3.02
CA ASN A 109 5.66 3.27 3.05
C ASN A 109 5.58 4.04 4.38
N ASP A 110 6.73 4.19 5.04
CA ASP A 110 6.82 4.92 6.32
C ASP A 110 6.33 6.37 6.19
N LYS A 111 6.47 6.97 5.02
CA LYS A 111 6.10 8.37 4.78
C LYS A 111 4.62 8.65 4.88
N VAL A 112 3.78 7.63 4.76
CA VAL A 112 2.32 7.78 4.78
C VAL A 112 1.68 7.08 5.98
N LYS A 113 2.49 6.72 6.96
CA LYS A 113 1.99 6.06 8.17
C LYS A 113 1.14 7.01 9.01
N ILE A 114 0.33 6.42 9.86
CA ILE A 114 -0.51 7.17 10.79
C ILE A 114 0.36 7.77 11.90
N LEU A 115 0.16 9.05 12.16
CA LEU A 115 0.82 9.80 13.22
C LEU A 115 -0.22 10.23 14.25
N ASP A 116 0.23 10.75 15.38
CA ASP A 116 -0.68 11.30 16.40
C ASP A 116 -1.55 12.42 15.83
N SER A 117 -1.01 13.19 14.88
CA SER A 117 -1.72 14.30 14.24
C SER A 117 -2.67 13.88 13.12
N THR A 118 -2.67 12.61 12.73
CA THR A 118 -3.54 12.11 11.67
C THR A 118 -5.00 12.23 12.07
N ARG A 119 -5.84 12.77 11.20
CA ARG A 119 -7.27 12.96 11.47
C ARG A 119 -8.14 11.94 10.76
N VAL A 120 -7.86 11.67 9.49
CA VAL A 120 -8.62 10.72 8.68
C VAL A 120 -7.69 9.65 8.16
N ILE A 121 -8.14 8.41 8.24
CA ILE A 121 -7.38 7.24 7.82
C ILE A 121 -8.00 6.69 6.56
N PHE A 122 -7.16 6.42 5.55
CA PHE A 122 -7.54 5.64 4.38
C PHE A 122 -7.13 4.20 4.64
N GLN A 123 -8.10 3.30 4.60
CA GLN A 123 -7.85 1.88 4.87
C GLN A 123 -8.11 1.05 3.62
N CYS A 124 -7.16 0.16 3.33
CA CYS A 124 -7.31 -0.84 2.28
C CYS A 124 -7.22 -2.22 2.90
N ASP A 125 -8.11 -3.12 2.56
CA ASP A 125 -7.97 -4.51 2.97
C ASP A 125 -8.13 -5.46 1.79
N ILE A 126 -7.37 -6.55 1.83
CA ILE A 126 -7.37 -7.58 0.80
C ILE A 126 -8.18 -8.76 1.31
N LYS A 127 -9.10 -9.25 0.47
CA LYS A 127 -9.87 -10.46 0.78
C LYS A 127 -9.82 -11.43 -0.39
N ALA A 128 -9.78 -12.70 -0.08
CA ALA A 128 -9.97 -13.72 -1.10
C ALA A 128 -11.38 -13.60 -1.65
N GLN A 129 -11.48 -13.78 -2.94
CA GLN A 129 -12.75 -13.74 -3.62
C GLN A 129 -13.56 -15.01 -3.36
#